data_d259d5a1c8e1cd4d118f28cbda675d9b
#
_entry.id   d259d5a1c8e1cd4d118f28cbda675d9b
#
_cell.length_a   1.000
_cell.length_b   1.000
_cell.length_c   1.000
_cell.angle_alpha   90.00
_cell.angle_beta   90.00
_cell.angle_gamma   90.00
#
_symmetry.space_group_name_H-M   'P 1'
#
loop_
_entity.id
_entity.type
_entity.pdbx_description
1 polymer ?
#
loop_
_entity_poly.entity_id
_entity_poly.type
_entity_poly.pdbx_seq_one_letter_code
_entity_poly.pdbx_strand_id
1 'polypeptide(L)'
;MGTLSLNIYSAEDHDIVEKVYTTESYDIMFGTVEDLMNILDVDKMTDNIAVTRLVVQSFGKLKPFIKDIFKGVTDDELKRVKVKELIPTFITVFKSIVDGLDLIKTGN
;
A
#
# COMPACT_ATOMS: atom_id res chain seq x y z
N MET A 1 -10.41 9.13 8.64
CA MET A 1 -9.44 8.07 8.37
C MET A 1 -8.26 8.18 9.32
N GLY A 2 -7.70 7.07 9.69
CA GLY A 2 -6.52 7.07 10.54
C GLY A 2 -5.25 7.43 9.79
N THR A 3 -4.21 7.71 10.56
CA THR A 3 -2.88 7.97 10.01
C THR A 3 -2.24 6.66 9.58
N LEU A 4 -1.64 6.65 8.41
CA LEU A 4 -0.81 5.54 7.93
C LEU A 4 0.65 5.91 8.09
N SER A 5 1.47 4.92 8.43
CA SER A 5 2.91 5.10 8.61
C SER A 5 3.68 4.07 7.82
N LEU A 6 4.84 4.48 7.33
CA LEU A 6 5.78 3.60 6.65
C LEU A 6 7.14 3.80 7.28
N ASN A 7 7.66 2.76 7.93
CA ASN A 7 8.96 2.79 8.59
C ASN A 7 10.06 2.37 7.61
N ILE A 8 11.08 3.21 7.48
CA ILE A 8 12.24 2.91 6.66
C ILE A 8 13.36 2.54 7.63
N TYR A 9 13.85 1.32 7.53
CA TYR A 9 14.89 0.82 8.44
C TYR A 9 16.28 1.13 7.93
N SER A 10 17.22 1.23 8.87
CA SER A 10 18.61 1.48 8.54
C SER A 10 19.17 0.32 7.71
N ALA A 11 19.96 0.65 6.68
CA ALA A 11 20.64 -0.37 5.88
C ALA A 11 21.68 -1.14 6.70
N GLU A 12 22.21 -0.51 7.74
CA GLU A 12 23.24 -1.10 8.59
C GLU A 12 22.65 -1.93 9.73
N ASP A 13 21.48 -1.53 10.22
CA ASP A 13 20.82 -2.21 11.33
C ASP A 13 19.32 -2.20 11.09
N HIS A 14 18.79 -3.35 10.72
CA HIS A 14 17.36 -3.49 10.38
C HIS A 14 16.42 -3.39 11.58
N ASP A 15 16.95 -3.24 12.78
CA ASP A 15 16.13 -3.01 13.98
C ASP A 15 15.98 -1.52 14.29
N ILE A 16 16.71 -0.67 13.57
CA ILE A 16 16.68 0.78 13.77
C ILE A 16 15.87 1.45 12.66
N VAL A 17 14.84 2.18 13.06
CA VAL A 17 14.06 3.00 12.12
C VAL A 17 14.84 4.28 11.83
N GLU A 18 15.22 4.45 10.57
CA GLU A 18 15.99 5.61 10.13
C GLU A 18 15.08 6.78 9.77
N LYS A 19 13.91 6.49 9.19
CA LYS A 19 12.98 7.50 8.72
C LYS A 19 11.56 6.95 8.76
N VAL A 20 10.60 7.84 8.98
CA VAL A 20 9.19 7.45 8.98
C VAL A 20 8.44 8.38 8.02
N TYR A 21 7.70 7.79 7.10
CA TYR A 21 6.74 8.53 6.28
C TYR A 21 5.36 8.36 6.91
N THR A 22 4.61 9.45 7.01
CA THR A 22 3.24 9.39 7.54
C THR A 22 2.31 10.12 6.59
N THR A 23 1.06 9.67 6.55
CA THR A 23 0.03 10.36 5.80
C THR A 23 -1.31 10.22 6.52
N GLU A 24 -2.07 11.30 6.57
CA GLU A 24 -3.41 11.29 7.16
C GLU A 24 -4.49 11.22 6.09
N SER A 25 -4.17 11.68 4.89
CA SER A 25 -5.06 11.55 3.75
C SER A 25 -4.20 11.22 2.55
N TYR A 26 -4.72 10.38 1.69
CA TYR A 26 -3.98 9.96 0.52
C TYR A 26 -4.87 9.98 -0.70
N ASP A 27 -4.32 10.52 -1.77
CA ASP A 27 -4.98 10.60 -3.06
C ASP A 27 -4.38 9.52 -3.95
N ILE A 28 -5.19 8.57 -4.35
CA ILE A 28 -4.74 7.49 -5.21
C ILE A 28 -5.30 7.76 -6.60
N MET A 29 -4.41 7.77 -7.58
CA MET A 29 -4.81 8.01 -8.95
C MET A 29 -5.66 6.87 -9.49
N PHE A 30 -6.66 7.19 -10.29
CA PHE A 30 -7.55 6.17 -10.87
C PHE A 30 -6.77 5.12 -11.67
N GLY A 31 -5.76 5.55 -12.42
CA GLY A 31 -4.92 4.63 -13.17
C GLY A 31 -4.19 3.64 -12.27
N THR A 32 -3.77 4.08 -11.09
CA THR A 32 -3.14 3.20 -10.11
C THR A 32 -4.14 2.17 -9.59
N VAL A 33 -5.38 2.57 -9.35
CA VAL A 33 -6.44 1.65 -8.92
C VAL A 33 -6.72 0.63 -10.01
N GLU A 34 -6.78 1.06 -11.27
CA GLU A 34 -6.98 0.14 -12.40
C GLU A 34 -5.86 -0.90 -12.46
N ASP A 35 -4.63 -0.47 -12.28
CA ASP A 35 -3.48 -1.39 -12.30
C ASP A 35 -3.59 -2.42 -11.19
N LEU A 36 -4.02 -2.01 -10.00
CA LEU A 36 -4.23 -2.94 -8.89
C LEU A 36 -5.32 -3.96 -9.21
N MET A 37 -6.42 -3.50 -9.81
CA MET A 37 -7.54 -4.39 -10.15
C MET A 37 -7.15 -5.39 -11.23
N ASN A 38 -6.20 -5.04 -12.10
CA ASN A 38 -5.68 -5.96 -13.11
C ASN A 38 -4.77 -7.03 -12.51
N ILE A 39 -4.19 -6.75 -11.35
CA ILE A 39 -3.29 -7.67 -10.66
C ILE A 39 -4.06 -8.53 -9.65
N LEU A 40 -5.03 -7.94 -8.98
CA LEU A 40 -5.74 -8.56 -7.86
C LEU A 40 -7.23 -8.26 -7.94
N ASP A 41 -8.04 -9.29 -7.76
CA ASP A 41 -9.49 -9.12 -7.70
C ASP A 41 -9.91 -8.28 -6.50
N VAL A 42 -10.93 -7.45 -6.68
CA VAL A 42 -11.48 -6.62 -5.63
C VAL A 42 -11.85 -7.45 -4.40
N ASP A 43 -12.43 -8.63 -4.61
CA ASP A 43 -12.85 -9.51 -3.52
C ASP A 43 -11.68 -10.01 -2.66
N LYS A 44 -10.47 -9.95 -3.20
CA LYS A 44 -9.28 -10.44 -2.52
C LYS A 44 -8.39 -9.34 -1.96
N MET A 45 -8.77 -8.09 -2.13
CA MET A 45 -7.93 -6.96 -1.69
C MET A 45 -7.76 -6.88 -0.17
N THR A 46 -8.64 -7.51 0.59
CA THR A 46 -8.54 -7.55 2.05
C THR A 46 -8.17 -8.93 2.58
N ASP A 47 -7.88 -9.88 1.71
CA ASP A 47 -7.45 -11.22 2.09
C ASP A 47 -5.94 -11.19 2.36
N ASN A 48 -5.55 -11.49 3.61
CA ASN A 48 -4.14 -11.45 4.02
C ASN A 48 -3.23 -12.29 3.13
N ILE A 49 -3.68 -13.49 2.78
CA ILE A 49 -2.88 -14.41 1.97
C ILE A 49 -2.72 -13.87 0.56
N ALA A 50 -3.81 -13.39 -0.03
CA ALA A 50 -3.77 -12.85 -1.39
C ALA A 50 -2.91 -11.59 -1.46
N VAL A 51 -3.04 -10.69 -0.47
CA VAL A 51 -2.25 -9.46 -0.43
C VAL A 51 -0.77 -9.77 -0.21
N THR A 52 -0.45 -10.71 0.69
CA THR A 52 0.93 -11.12 0.91
C THR A 52 1.56 -11.64 -0.37
N ARG A 53 0.84 -12.51 -1.08
CA ARG A 53 1.32 -13.05 -2.35
C ARG A 53 1.53 -11.95 -3.37
N LEU A 54 0.59 -11.02 -3.47
CA LEU A 54 0.69 -9.88 -4.39
C LEU A 54 1.93 -9.06 -4.09
N VAL A 55 2.15 -8.72 -2.82
CA VAL A 55 3.30 -7.92 -2.42
C VAL A 55 4.61 -8.61 -2.80
N VAL A 56 4.72 -9.91 -2.51
CA VAL A 56 5.95 -10.65 -2.79
C VAL A 56 6.19 -10.83 -4.29
N GLN A 57 5.14 -11.11 -5.06
CA GLN A 57 5.28 -11.44 -6.47
C GLN A 57 5.25 -10.23 -7.40
N SER A 58 4.61 -9.14 -6.98
CA SER A 58 4.34 -8.01 -7.86
C SER A 58 4.79 -6.67 -7.27
N PHE A 59 5.80 -6.69 -6.42
CA PHE A 59 6.23 -5.47 -5.72
C PHE A 59 6.57 -4.34 -6.69
N GLY A 60 7.22 -4.67 -7.81
CA GLY A 60 7.56 -3.66 -8.81
C GLY A 60 6.34 -2.92 -9.36
N LYS A 61 5.21 -3.60 -9.45
CA LYS A 61 3.96 -3.00 -9.93
C LYS A 61 3.26 -2.22 -8.83
N LEU A 62 3.60 -2.49 -7.56
CA LEU A 62 3.00 -1.79 -6.42
C LEU A 62 3.75 -0.52 -6.05
N LYS A 63 4.97 -0.32 -6.53
CA LYS A 63 5.76 0.86 -6.21
C LYS A 63 5.04 2.17 -6.51
N PRO A 64 4.43 2.35 -7.69
CA PRO A 64 3.68 3.59 -7.95
C PRO A 64 2.56 3.82 -6.95
N PHE A 65 1.89 2.75 -6.53
CA PHE A 65 0.82 2.81 -5.56
C PHE A 65 1.35 3.31 -4.20
N ILE A 66 2.47 2.76 -3.75
CA ILE A 66 3.08 3.18 -2.49
C ILE A 66 3.52 4.64 -2.57
N LYS A 67 4.07 5.05 -3.71
CA LYS A 67 4.53 6.43 -3.91
C LYS A 67 3.38 7.42 -3.97
N ASP A 68 2.20 7.00 -4.40
CA ASP A 68 1.01 7.84 -4.35
C ASP A 68 0.56 8.10 -2.91
N ILE A 69 0.71 7.10 -2.05
CA ILE A 69 0.31 7.19 -0.65
C ILE A 69 1.34 7.95 0.17
N PHE A 70 2.59 7.56 0.05
CA PHE A 70 3.70 8.15 0.81
C PHE A 70 4.59 8.94 -0.13
N LYS A 71 4.21 10.18 -0.36
CA LYS A 71 4.90 11.04 -1.33
C LYS A 71 6.33 11.30 -0.91
N GLY A 72 7.23 11.15 -1.86
CA GLY A 72 8.65 11.39 -1.62
C GLY A 72 9.45 10.14 -1.32
N VAL A 73 8.80 9.00 -1.08
CA VAL A 73 9.53 7.76 -0.82
C VAL A 73 10.27 7.32 -2.09
N THR A 74 11.50 6.86 -1.91
CA THR A 74 12.37 6.44 -3.03
C THR A 74 12.41 4.93 -3.16
N ASP A 75 12.88 4.45 -4.32
CA ASP A 75 13.04 3.02 -4.54
C ASP A 75 14.03 2.40 -3.55
N ASP A 76 15.10 3.12 -3.23
CA ASP A 76 16.07 2.65 -2.23
C ASP A 76 15.43 2.50 -0.87
N GLU A 77 14.61 3.46 -0.48
CA GLU A 77 13.90 3.41 0.81
C GLU A 77 12.92 2.26 0.85
N LEU A 78 12.24 1.98 -0.25
CA LEU A 78 11.28 0.86 -0.32
C LEU A 78 11.94 -0.48 -0.09
N LYS A 79 13.21 -0.61 -0.42
CA LYS A 79 13.96 -1.85 -0.16
C LYS A 79 14.20 -2.08 1.33
N ARG A 80 14.07 -1.05 2.14
CA ARG A 80 14.31 -1.09 3.57
C ARG A 80 13.04 -1.06 4.41
N VAL A 81 11.92 -1.40 3.81
CA VAL A 81 10.63 -1.54 4.48
C VAL A 81 10.42 -3.01 4.80
N LYS A 82 9.92 -3.30 6.00
CA LYS A 82 9.62 -4.69 6.38
C LYS A 82 8.30 -5.12 5.78
N VAL A 83 8.30 -6.26 5.09
CA VAL A 83 7.10 -6.78 4.42
C VAL A 83 5.95 -6.97 5.42
N LYS A 84 6.25 -7.49 6.62
CA LYS A 84 5.23 -7.73 7.63
C LYS A 84 4.52 -6.45 8.11
N GLU A 85 5.17 -5.29 7.95
CA GLU A 85 4.57 -4.01 8.29
C GLU A 85 3.84 -3.40 7.10
N LEU A 86 4.29 -3.72 5.91
CA LEU A 86 3.71 -3.20 4.69
C LEU A 86 2.35 -3.83 4.38
N ILE A 87 2.18 -5.12 4.67
CA ILE A 87 0.95 -5.84 4.38
C ILE A 87 -0.27 -5.24 5.09
N PRO A 88 -0.25 -4.97 6.40
CA PRO A 88 -1.39 -4.31 7.05
C PRO A 88 -1.71 -2.94 6.45
N THR A 89 -0.68 -2.20 6.03
CA THR A 89 -0.86 -0.91 5.39
C THR A 89 -1.62 -1.06 4.08
N PHE A 90 -1.21 -2.02 3.25
CA PHE A 90 -1.91 -2.30 1.99
C PHE A 90 -3.36 -2.70 2.24
N ILE A 91 -3.60 -3.55 3.21
CA ILE A 91 -4.96 -4.01 3.51
C ILE A 91 -5.84 -2.83 3.90
N THR A 92 -5.33 -1.93 4.74
CA THR A 92 -6.07 -0.74 5.15
C THR A 92 -6.43 0.13 3.94
N VAL A 93 -5.47 0.36 3.06
CA VAL A 93 -5.70 1.17 1.87
C VAL A 93 -6.66 0.49 0.90
N PHE A 94 -6.46 -0.82 0.67
CA PHE A 94 -7.33 -1.58 -0.23
C PHE A 94 -8.77 -1.61 0.29
N LYS A 95 -8.95 -1.71 1.60
CA LYS A 95 -10.28 -1.66 2.20
C LYS A 95 -10.94 -0.31 1.92
N SER A 96 -10.20 0.78 2.01
CA SER A 96 -10.72 2.10 1.69
C SER A 96 -11.16 2.18 0.23
N ILE A 97 -10.39 1.58 -0.67
CA ILE A 97 -10.74 1.55 -2.10
C ILE A 97 -12.03 0.75 -2.31
N VAL A 98 -12.12 -0.43 -1.70
CA VAL A 98 -13.30 -1.30 -1.83
C VAL A 98 -14.53 -0.60 -1.26
N ASP A 99 -14.43 0.03 -0.10
CA ASP A 99 -15.52 0.77 0.50
C ASP A 99 -15.98 1.91 -0.41
N GLY A 100 -15.04 2.59 -1.06
CA GLY A 100 -15.36 3.64 -2.02
C GLY A 100 -16.11 3.11 -3.24
N LEU A 101 -15.69 1.94 -3.74
CA LEU A 101 -16.36 1.30 -4.87
C LEU A 101 -17.77 0.85 -4.50
N ASP A 102 -17.95 0.34 -3.28
CA ASP A 102 -19.28 -0.05 -2.79
C ASP A 102 -20.21 1.16 -2.71
N LEU A 103 -19.70 2.30 -2.28
CA LEU A 103 -20.49 3.54 -2.26
C LEU A 103 -20.92 3.93 -3.67
N ILE A 104 -20.08 3.76 -4.66
CA ILE A 104 -20.41 4.04 -6.05
C ILE A 104 -21.52 3.12 -6.53
N LYS A 105 -21.43 1.82 -6.17
CA LYS A 105 -22.44 0.83 -6.56
C LYS A 105 -23.78 1.07 -5.91
N THR A 106 -23.80 1.42 -4.62
CA THR A 106 -25.02 1.57 -3.84
C THR A 106 -25.58 2.97 -3.87
N GLY A 107 -24.72 3.94 -4.14
CA GLY A 107 -25.12 5.34 -4.15
C GLY A 107 -25.94 5.74 -5.35
N ASN A 108 -25.97 4.89 -6.33
CA ASN A 108 -26.80 5.12 -7.52
C ASN A 108 -26.59 6.45 -8.17
#